data_749e07da43b84bbaa2051b793503852a
#
_entry.id   749e07da43b84bbaa2051b793503852a
#
_cell.length_a   1.000
_cell.length_b   1.000
_cell.length_c   1.000
_cell.angle_alpha   90.00
_cell.angle_beta   90.00
_cell.angle_gamma   90.00
#
_symmetry.space_group_name_H-M   'P 1'
#
loop_
_entity.id
_entity.type
_entity.pdbx_description
1 polymer ?
#
loop_
_entity_poly.entity_id
_entity_poly.type
_entity_poly.pdbx_seq_one_letter_code
_entity_poly.pdbx_strand_id
1 'polypeptide(L)'
;MDSLRHQRPEVKEEPNLFPKEAAEGALPENRAATVLFARLLVGLIVFICAEVFSGASLGMGLWHPWTLLLTYWLYFAHFFLLTTLAVRTGRTSLSSLYLWGVLFGLYESWITKVIWSGYNGDGKFAMGHIGPYGFSEISMVFIYHPVASFILPLAVACLLCPPLRRLFPDLAWFTRKTWGARIVQVYLVFSFAPTMAMNSGGTRNLALNLLFAIILLLALLRLARPALSSSDGRPIVAFGRRGFAGLCVYLALLYAVGYVALRPEGRPSIGVQLFTFVFYGLAIAGLWLHRKREPLPPEAGAPVAKRELRLLRILFAMVLGLGLALSPLRKNALLYPPLVLNFVTWSLLGFLLTALSLAKGIRESFGNAETRHKTPREENASQ
;
A
#
# COMPACT_ATOMS: atom_id res chain seq x y z
N MET A 1 -7.87 59.93 -29.55
CA MET A 1 -6.72 58.95 -29.72
C MET A 1 -6.42 58.38 -28.32
N ASP A 2 -7.21 57.44 -27.90
CA ASP A 2 -7.05 56.84 -26.57
C ASP A 2 -6.63 55.41 -26.70
N SER A 3 -5.61 55.10 -25.93
CA SER A 3 -4.79 53.87 -25.97
C SER A 3 -5.58 52.69 -25.44
N LEU A 4 -5.91 51.75 -26.29
CA LEU A 4 -6.32 50.40 -25.97
C LEU A 4 -5.12 49.67 -25.33
N ARG A 5 -5.03 49.66 -23.99
CA ARG A 5 -4.16 48.75 -23.23
C ARG A 5 -4.73 47.34 -23.38
N HIS A 6 -4.11 46.53 -24.18
CA HIS A 6 -4.30 45.08 -24.20
C HIS A 6 -3.91 44.53 -22.82
N GLN A 7 -4.88 44.16 -22.02
CA GLN A 7 -4.67 43.28 -20.86
C GLN A 7 -4.25 41.90 -21.43
N ARG A 8 -3.00 41.54 -21.21
CA ARG A 8 -2.56 40.16 -21.43
C ARG A 8 -3.36 39.25 -20.49
N PRO A 9 -3.91 38.11 -20.98
CA PRO A 9 -4.55 37.15 -20.10
C PRO A 9 -3.52 36.63 -19.10
N GLU A 10 -3.87 36.67 -17.83
CA GLU A 10 -3.11 36.00 -16.75
C GLU A 10 -2.96 34.52 -17.11
N VAL A 11 -1.74 34.10 -17.42
CA VAL A 11 -1.37 32.70 -17.55
C VAL A 11 -1.54 32.10 -16.15
N LYS A 12 -2.62 31.34 -15.93
CA LYS A 12 -2.76 30.53 -14.73
C LYS A 12 -1.57 29.58 -14.67
N GLU A 13 -0.64 29.86 -13.77
CA GLU A 13 0.47 28.95 -13.48
C GLU A 13 -0.11 27.54 -13.23
N GLU A 14 0.31 26.58 -14.03
CA GLU A 14 0.02 25.18 -13.75
C GLU A 14 0.48 24.86 -12.34
N PRO A 15 -0.33 24.13 -11.55
CA PRO A 15 0.05 23.75 -10.20
C PRO A 15 1.37 23.00 -10.24
N ASN A 16 2.41 23.65 -9.75
CA ASN A 16 3.75 23.08 -9.70
C ASN A 16 3.69 21.77 -8.90
N LEU A 17 3.80 20.64 -9.57
CA LEU A 17 3.82 19.29 -8.98
C LEU A 17 4.89 19.15 -7.89
N PHE A 18 5.85 20.08 -7.90
CA PHE A 18 6.89 20.22 -6.89
C PHE A 18 6.80 21.65 -6.32
N PRO A 19 5.88 21.94 -5.38
CA PRO A 19 5.89 23.23 -4.72
C PRO A 19 7.31 23.47 -4.21
N LYS A 20 7.83 24.69 -4.42
CA LYS A 20 9.14 25.09 -3.87
C LYS A 20 9.12 24.71 -2.40
N GLU A 21 9.77 23.59 -2.07
CA GLU A 21 9.95 23.19 -0.68
C GLU A 21 10.62 24.40 -0.03
N ALA A 22 9.97 24.98 0.95
CA ALA A 22 10.57 25.97 1.83
C ALA A 22 11.92 25.39 2.18
N ALA A 23 12.99 26.09 1.82
CA ALA A 23 14.39 25.65 1.76
C ALA A 23 14.63 24.46 2.69
N GLU A 24 14.88 23.26 2.14
CA GLU A 24 15.21 22.08 2.94
C GLU A 24 16.48 22.42 3.75
N GLY A 25 16.28 23.10 4.86
CA GLY A 25 17.29 23.17 5.88
C GLY A 25 17.56 21.74 6.28
N ALA A 26 18.80 21.26 6.08
CA ALA A 26 19.18 19.90 6.45
C ALA A 26 18.65 19.63 7.86
N LEU A 27 17.82 18.59 7.99
CA LEU A 27 17.32 18.18 9.31
C LEU A 27 18.54 18.01 10.22
N PRO A 28 18.49 18.46 11.48
CA PRO A 28 19.55 18.16 12.44
C PRO A 28 19.92 16.69 12.34
N GLU A 29 21.19 16.37 12.33
CA GLU A 29 21.72 15.03 12.02
C GLU A 29 21.01 13.93 12.82
N ASN A 30 20.76 14.18 14.11
CA ASN A 30 19.97 13.28 14.98
C ASN A 30 18.53 13.09 14.51
N ARG A 31 17.91 14.08 13.87
CA ARG A 31 16.55 13.97 13.35
C ARG A 31 16.50 13.17 12.06
N ALA A 32 17.51 13.32 11.20
CA ALA A 32 17.60 12.55 9.95
C ALA A 32 17.76 11.04 10.25
N ALA A 33 18.60 10.68 11.19
CA ALA A 33 18.80 9.29 11.61
C ALA A 33 17.51 8.67 12.19
N THR A 34 16.78 9.38 13.07
CA THR A 34 15.53 8.86 13.66
C THR A 34 14.42 8.73 12.63
N VAL A 35 14.33 9.62 11.63
CA VAL A 35 13.41 9.50 10.50
C VAL A 35 13.77 8.29 9.62
N LEU A 36 15.07 8.03 9.39
CA LEU A 36 15.52 6.82 8.68
C LEU A 36 15.06 5.56 9.42
N PHE A 37 15.27 5.47 10.74
CA PHE A 37 14.78 4.32 11.52
C PHE A 37 13.26 4.19 11.49
N ALA A 38 12.51 5.28 11.49
CA ALA A 38 11.06 5.26 11.34
C ALA A 38 10.64 4.74 9.94
N ARG A 39 11.35 5.11 8.88
CA ARG A 39 11.13 4.56 7.54
C ARG A 39 11.46 3.07 7.47
N LEU A 40 12.59 2.64 8.04
CA LEU A 40 12.94 1.22 8.12
C LEU A 40 11.89 0.43 8.93
N LEU A 41 11.38 0.98 10.02
CA LEU A 41 10.28 0.39 10.79
C LEU A 41 9.01 0.24 9.95
N VAL A 42 8.58 1.30 9.27
CA VAL A 42 7.38 1.23 8.40
C VAL A 42 7.61 0.25 7.26
N GLY A 43 8.78 0.24 6.62
CA GLY A 43 9.17 -0.76 5.62
C GLY A 43 9.13 -2.19 6.16
N LEU A 44 9.56 -2.41 7.40
CA LEU A 44 9.47 -3.72 8.07
C LEU A 44 8.01 -4.12 8.32
N ILE A 45 7.14 -3.18 8.70
CA ILE A 45 5.70 -3.45 8.86
C ILE A 45 5.07 -3.83 7.51
N VAL A 46 5.42 -3.12 6.43
CA VAL A 46 4.98 -3.47 5.07
C VAL A 46 5.42 -4.88 4.72
N PHE A 47 6.68 -5.19 4.95
CA PHE A 47 7.26 -6.50 4.67
C PHE A 47 6.60 -7.62 5.51
N ILE A 48 6.36 -7.41 6.80
CA ILE A 48 5.66 -8.37 7.66
C ILE A 48 4.24 -8.61 7.13
N CYS A 49 3.50 -7.56 6.81
CA CYS A 49 2.14 -7.69 6.29
C CYS A 49 2.10 -8.38 4.92
N ALA A 50 3.11 -8.14 4.06
CA ALA A 50 3.18 -8.72 2.73
C ALA A 50 3.68 -10.17 2.74
N GLU A 51 4.80 -10.45 3.40
CA GLU A 51 5.57 -11.67 3.26
C GLU A 51 5.40 -12.65 4.43
N VAL A 52 5.26 -12.14 5.66
CA VAL A 52 5.07 -13.00 6.83
C VAL A 52 3.63 -13.50 6.89
N PHE A 53 2.65 -12.61 6.70
CA PHE A 53 1.24 -12.98 6.75
C PHE A 53 0.79 -13.82 5.56
N SER A 54 1.42 -13.68 4.37
CA SER A 54 1.22 -14.61 3.27
C SER A 54 1.99 -15.92 3.45
N GLY A 55 3.05 -15.88 4.23
CA GLY A 55 4.00 -16.97 4.38
C GLY A 55 4.98 -17.13 3.20
N ALA A 56 4.95 -16.22 2.21
CA ALA A 56 5.73 -16.36 0.98
C ALA A 56 7.24 -16.46 1.21
N SER A 57 7.81 -15.65 2.12
CA SER A 57 9.24 -15.71 2.46
C SER A 57 9.58 -16.64 3.62
N LEU A 58 8.60 -17.26 4.28
CA LEU A 58 8.85 -18.05 5.47
C LEU A 58 9.61 -19.36 5.17
N GLY A 59 9.41 -19.92 3.99
CA GLY A 59 10.09 -21.15 3.56
C GLY A 59 11.61 -20.99 3.52
N MET A 60 12.12 -19.88 3.00
CA MET A 60 13.54 -19.55 2.93
C MET A 60 14.10 -19.00 4.26
N GLY A 61 13.26 -18.38 5.06
CA GLY A 61 13.64 -17.66 6.28
C GLY A 61 13.82 -16.16 6.04
N LEU A 62 13.36 -15.36 7.02
CA LEU A 62 13.45 -13.89 6.92
C LEU A 62 14.89 -13.37 6.98
N TRP A 63 15.81 -14.15 7.56
CA TRP A 63 17.26 -13.85 7.60
C TRP A 63 18.01 -14.22 6.32
N HIS A 64 17.34 -14.86 5.35
CA HIS A 64 17.99 -15.23 4.09
C HIS A 64 18.42 -13.98 3.31
N PRO A 65 19.63 -13.94 2.72
CA PRO A 65 20.12 -12.75 2.00
C PRO A 65 19.14 -12.25 0.92
N TRP A 66 18.51 -13.15 0.16
CA TRP A 66 17.50 -12.80 -0.82
C TRP A 66 16.35 -12.02 -0.20
N THR A 67 15.86 -12.47 0.95
CA THR A 67 14.75 -11.83 1.67
C THR A 67 15.14 -10.43 2.17
N LEU A 68 16.33 -10.30 2.77
CA LEU A 68 16.79 -9.05 3.36
C LEU A 68 17.27 -8.03 2.32
N LEU A 69 17.97 -8.51 1.27
CA LEU A 69 18.65 -7.61 0.32
C LEU A 69 17.79 -7.30 -0.92
N LEU A 70 16.80 -8.14 -1.23
CA LEU A 70 15.95 -7.93 -2.40
C LEU A 70 14.48 -7.74 -1.99
N THR A 71 13.86 -8.74 -1.35
CA THR A 71 12.42 -8.73 -1.10
C THR A 71 12.01 -7.59 -0.17
N TYR A 72 12.74 -7.36 0.91
CA TYR A 72 12.47 -6.22 1.82
C TYR A 72 12.53 -4.88 1.08
N TRP A 73 13.56 -4.64 0.26
CA TRP A 73 13.73 -3.38 -0.44
C TRP A 73 12.76 -3.20 -1.61
N LEU A 74 12.31 -4.29 -2.22
CA LEU A 74 11.22 -4.26 -3.20
C LEU A 74 9.95 -3.67 -2.56
N TYR A 75 9.53 -4.20 -1.41
CA TYR A 75 8.36 -3.72 -0.70
C TYR A 75 8.55 -2.30 -0.16
N PHE A 76 9.69 -2.03 0.43
CA PHE A 76 10.07 -0.71 0.91
C PHE A 76 9.96 0.35 -0.20
N ALA A 77 10.59 0.11 -1.34
CA ALA A 77 10.66 1.09 -2.41
C ALA A 77 9.29 1.35 -3.06
N HIS A 78 8.51 0.31 -3.35
CA HIS A 78 7.15 0.48 -3.88
C HIS A 78 6.26 1.24 -2.90
N PHE A 79 6.25 0.86 -1.63
CA PHE A 79 5.44 1.52 -0.62
C PHE A 79 5.77 3.00 -0.52
N PHE A 80 7.05 3.35 -0.38
CA PHE A 80 7.46 4.73 -0.20
C PHE A 80 7.36 5.57 -1.47
N LEU A 81 7.55 4.99 -2.65
CA LEU A 81 7.28 5.69 -3.91
C LEU A 81 5.80 6.09 -3.98
N LEU A 82 4.91 5.12 -3.77
CA LEU A 82 3.47 5.32 -3.93
C LEU A 82 2.87 6.18 -2.82
N THR A 83 3.31 6.05 -1.56
CA THR A 83 2.88 6.96 -0.48
C THR A 83 3.40 8.38 -0.70
N THR A 84 4.62 8.55 -1.22
CA THR A 84 5.13 9.88 -1.61
C THR A 84 4.25 10.50 -2.70
N LEU A 85 3.88 9.73 -3.73
CA LEU A 85 2.98 10.20 -4.78
C LEU A 85 1.58 10.51 -4.22
N ALA A 86 1.02 9.64 -3.37
CA ALA A 86 -0.27 9.87 -2.74
C ALA A 86 -0.32 11.19 -1.97
N VAL A 87 0.71 11.46 -1.16
CA VAL A 87 0.83 12.71 -0.38
C VAL A 87 1.05 13.92 -1.28
N ARG A 88 1.92 13.84 -2.28
CA ARG A 88 2.20 14.96 -3.20
C ARG A 88 1.01 15.32 -4.09
N THR A 89 0.26 14.33 -4.53
CA THR A 89 -0.93 14.55 -5.38
C THR A 89 -2.19 14.85 -4.58
N GLY A 90 -2.15 14.72 -3.24
CA GLY A 90 -3.32 14.87 -2.36
C GLY A 90 -4.35 13.74 -2.53
N ARG A 91 -3.98 12.62 -3.17
CA ARG A 91 -4.89 11.48 -3.39
C ARG A 91 -4.77 10.47 -2.26
N THR A 92 -5.28 10.85 -1.09
CA THR A 92 -5.13 10.13 0.18
C THR A 92 -6.44 9.55 0.72
N SER A 93 -7.54 9.61 -0.06
CA SER A 93 -8.79 8.93 0.30
C SER A 93 -8.60 7.40 0.32
N LEU A 94 -9.42 6.68 1.09
CA LEU A 94 -9.33 5.20 1.14
C LEU A 94 -9.42 4.55 -0.24
N SER A 95 -10.31 5.07 -1.11
CA SER A 95 -10.43 4.58 -2.50
C SER A 95 -9.19 4.88 -3.33
N SER A 96 -8.58 6.07 -3.15
CA SER A 96 -7.30 6.40 -3.81
C SER A 96 -6.16 5.53 -3.28
N LEU A 97 -6.10 5.30 -1.96
CA LEU A 97 -5.10 4.42 -1.35
C LEU A 97 -5.24 2.98 -1.86
N TYR A 98 -6.48 2.52 -2.09
CA TYR A 98 -6.71 1.21 -2.70
C TYR A 98 -6.13 1.15 -4.12
N LEU A 99 -6.35 2.16 -4.96
CA LEU A 99 -5.80 2.21 -6.32
C LEU A 99 -4.26 2.33 -6.33
N TRP A 100 -3.66 3.08 -5.40
CA TRP A 100 -2.21 3.05 -5.19
C TRP A 100 -1.71 1.66 -4.82
N GLY A 101 -2.47 0.94 -4.00
CA GLY A 101 -2.17 -0.45 -3.65
C GLY A 101 -2.32 -1.42 -4.84
N VAL A 102 -3.27 -1.20 -5.76
CA VAL A 102 -3.35 -1.95 -7.02
C VAL A 102 -2.10 -1.72 -7.87
N LEU A 103 -1.65 -0.47 -8.02
CA LEU A 103 -0.37 -0.17 -8.70
C LEU A 103 0.82 -0.84 -8.02
N PHE A 104 0.79 -0.93 -6.68
CA PHE A 104 1.79 -1.68 -5.93
C PHE A 104 1.79 -3.15 -6.35
N GLY A 105 0.62 -3.83 -6.33
CA GLY A 105 0.51 -5.25 -6.63
C GLY A 105 0.90 -5.63 -8.06
N LEU A 106 0.84 -4.69 -9.00
CA LEU A 106 1.17 -4.96 -10.39
C LEU A 106 2.66 -5.31 -10.65
N TYR A 107 3.55 -5.19 -9.64
CA TYR A 107 4.92 -5.71 -9.76
C TYR A 107 4.94 -7.25 -9.96
N GLU A 108 3.90 -7.96 -9.50
CA GLU A 108 3.70 -9.40 -9.71
C GLU A 108 3.65 -9.78 -11.21
N SER A 109 3.34 -8.83 -12.08
CA SER A 109 3.38 -9.03 -13.53
C SER A 109 4.83 -9.01 -14.07
N TRP A 110 5.57 -7.97 -13.75
CA TRP A 110 6.81 -7.64 -14.46
C TRP A 110 8.07 -8.14 -13.76
N ILE A 111 8.07 -8.12 -12.42
CA ILE A 111 9.23 -8.57 -11.65
C ILE A 111 9.14 -10.08 -11.44
N THR A 112 8.11 -10.56 -10.74
CA THR A 112 7.98 -11.97 -10.35
C THR A 112 7.31 -12.84 -11.42
N LYS A 113 6.52 -12.24 -12.31
CA LYS A 113 5.72 -12.89 -13.36
C LYS A 113 4.68 -13.90 -12.83
N VAL A 114 4.39 -13.83 -11.53
CA VAL A 114 3.50 -14.79 -10.85
C VAL A 114 2.11 -14.82 -11.49
N ILE A 115 1.54 -13.66 -11.83
CA ILE A 115 0.19 -13.63 -12.43
C ILE A 115 0.11 -14.26 -13.82
N TRP A 116 1.24 -14.41 -14.52
CA TRP A 116 1.30 -14.98 -15.86
C TRP A 116 1.78 -16.44 -15.88
N SER A 117 2.63 -16.84 -14.93
CA SER A 117 3.29 -18.14 -14.94
C SER A 117 3.14 -18.94 -13.64
N GLY A 118 2.35 -18.46 -12.69
CA GLY A 118 2.19 -19.08 -11.38
C GLY A 118 3.43 -18.97 -10.49
N TYR A 119 3.32 -19.43 -9.25
CA TYR A 119 4.43 -19.37 -8.29
C TYR A 119 5.61 -20.26 -8.67
N ASN A 120 5.35 -21.39 -9.31
CA ASN A 120 6.40 -22.34 -9.72
C ASN A 120 7.01 -22.01 -11.09
N GLY A 121 6.44 -21.06 -11.83
CA GLY A 121 6.91 -20.70 -13.16
C GLY A 121 6.54 -21.68 -14.27
N ASP A 122 5.74 -22.72 -13.97
CA ASP A 122 5.34 -23.78 -14.90
C ASP A 122 4.01 -23.52 -15.60
N GLY A 123 3.43 -22.35 -15.41
CA GLY A 123 2.12 -21.97 -15.98
C GLY A 123 0.93 -22.66 -15.32
N LYS A 124 1.16 -23.42 -14.23
CA LYS A 124 0.09 -24.09 -13.50
C LYS A 124 -0.44 -23.22 -12.38
N PHE A 125 -1.75 -23.08 -12.34
CA PHE A 125 -2.46 -22.28 -11.36
C PHE A 125 -3.36 -23.17 -10.52
N ALA A 126 -3.23 -23.08 -9.20
CA ALA A 126 -3.96 -23.94 -8.27
C ALA A 126 -5.47 -23.83 -8.39
N MET A 127 -5.99 -22.65 -8.77
CA MET A 127 -7.42 -22.35 -8.90
C MET A 127 -7.85 -22.04 -10.34
N GLY A 128 -7.03 -22.47 -11.32
CA GLY A 128 -7.29 -22.16 -12.73
C GLY A 128 -6.91 -20.73 -13.12
N HIS A 129 -7.39 -20.30 -14.27
CA HIS A 129 -7.01 -19.00 -14.86
C HIS A 129 -8.22 -18.28 -15.48
N ILE A 130 -8.11 -16.97 -15.60
CA ILE A 130 -9.03 -16.10 -16.34
C ILE A 130 -8.25 -15.53 -17.52
N GLY A 131 -8.52 -16.02 -18.72
CA GLY A 131 -7.67 -15.71 -19.87
C GLY A 131 -6.23 -16.15 -19.60
N PRO A 132 -5.25 -15.25 -19.77
CA PRO A 132 -3.82 -15.57 -19.54
C PRO A 132 -3.36 -15.38 -18.09
N TYR A 133 -4.24 -15.04 -17.15
CA TYR A 133 -3.91 -14.71 -15.77
C TYR A 133 -4.37 -15.80 -14.82
N GLY A 134 -3.53 -16.16 -13.85
CA GLY A 134 -3.95 -17.05 -12.76
C GLY A 134 -5.03 -16.42 -11.90
N PHE A 135 -6.08 -17.18 -11.56
CA PHE A 135 -7.22 -16.66 -10.80
C PHE A 135 -6.82 -16.29 -9.37
N SER A 136 -6.08 -17.15 -8.68
CA SER A 136 -5.58 -16.88 -7.33
C SER A 136 -4.51 -15.79 -7.32
N GLU A 137 -3.68 -15.75 -8.36
CA GLU A 137 -2.58 -14.81 -8.50
C GLU A 137 -3.07 -13.39 -8.76
N ILE A 138 -4.14 -13.23 -9.55
CA ILE A 138 -4.75 -11.90 -9.77
C ILE A 138 -5.37 -11.34 -8.48
N SER A 139 -5.80 -12.21 -7.56
CA SER A 139 -6.29 -11.77 -6.25
C SER A 139 -5.21 -11.07 -5.42
N MET A 140 -3.93 -11.42 -5.62
CA MET A 140 -2.81 -10.73 -4.98
C MET A 140 -2.72 -9.28 -5.43
N VAL A 141 -2.92 -9.02 -6.72
CA VAL A 141 -2.88 -7.67 -7.29
C VAL A 141 -4.04 -6.80 -6.81
N PHE A 142 -5.27 -7.35 -6.81
CA PHE A 142 -6.47 -6.55 -6.59
C PHE A 142 -6.97 -6.52 -5.15
N ILE A 143 -6.50 -7.40 -4.26
CA ILE A 143 -6.93 -7.36 -2.86
C ILE A 143 -5.77 -7.49 -1.88
N TYR A 144 -4.86 -8.48 -2.07
CA TYR A 144 -3.83 -8.72 -1.08
C TYR A 144 -2.87 -7.54 -0.97
N HIS A 145 -2.21 -7.14 -2.04
CA HIS A 145 -1.28 -6.02 -2.02
C HIS A 145 -1.95 -4.68 -1.68
N PRO A 146 -3.12 -4.32 -2.24
CA PRO A 146 -3.81 -3.10 -1.84
C PRO A 146 -4.13 -3.06 -0.34
N VAL A 147 -4.61 -4.15 0.22
CA VAL A 147 -5.03 -4.19 1.62
C VAL A 147 -3.87 -4.52 2.56
N ALA A 148 -3.20 -5.65 2.35
CA ALA A 148 -2.18 -6.16 3.26
C ALA A 148 -0.84 -5.43 3.11
N SER A 149 -0.39 -5.16 1.87
CA SER A 149 0.94 -4.59 1.64
C SER A 149 0.94 -3.05 1.59
N PHE A 150 -0.22 -2.39 1.46
CA PHE A 150 -0.30 -0.95 1.33
C PHE A 150 -1.18 -0.28 2.39
N ILE A 151 -2.48 -0.58 2.45
CA ILE A 151 -3.41 0.10 3.37
C ILE A 151 -3.16 -0.28 4.83
N LEU A 152 -3.02 -1.56 5.13
CA LEU A 152 -2.83 -2.04 6.51
C LEU A 152 -1.53 -1.51 7.14
N PRO A 153 -0.36 -1.59 6.49
CA PRO A 153 0.86 -0.98 7.01
C PRO A 153 0.75 0.52 7.24
N LEU A 154 0.07 1.23 6.34
CA LEU A 154 -0.15 2.67 6.46
C LEU A 154 -1.09 2.98 7.63
N ALA A 155 -2.13 2.16 7.86
CA ALA A 155 -2.99 2.28 9.04
C ALA A 155 -2.22 2.03 10.34
N VAL A 156 -1.32 1.03 10.37
CA VAL A 156 -0.42 0.78 11.50
C VAL A 156 0.53 1.97 11.72
N ALA A 157 1.11 2.52 10.66
CA ALA A 157 1.96 3.72 10.75
C ALA A 157 1.20 4.92 11.34
N CYS A 158 -0.07 5.12 10.96
CA CYS A 158 -0.95 6.16 11.54
C CYS A 158 -1.26 5.94 13.03
N LEU A 159 -1.22 4.70 13.51
CA LEU A 159 -1.37 4.39 14.94
C LEU A 159 -0.07 4.62 15.72
N LEU A 160 1.09 4.37 15.10
CA LEU A 160 2.39 4.59 15.72
C LEU A 160 2.82 6.06 15.66
N CYS A 161 2.40 6.81 14.64
CA CYS A 161 2.69 8.22 14.43
C CYS A 161 1.37 9.00 14.21
N PRO A 162 0.74 9.52 15.28
CA PRO A 162 -0.57 10.17 15.22
C PRO A 162 -0.69 11.30 14.19
N PRO A 163 0.33 12.14 13.94
CA PRO A 163 0.28 13.18 12.92
C PRO A 163 0.00 12.68 11.50
N LEU A 164 0.32 11.41 11.17
CA LEU A 164 -0.01 10.81 9.88
C LEU A 164 -1.53 10.71 9.63
N ARG A 165 -2.36 10.68 10.68
CA ARG A 165 -3.82 10.67 10.54
C ARG A 165 -4.37 11.90 9.84
N ARG A 166 -3.64 13.02 9.89
CA ARG A 166 -4.03 14.25 9.16
C ARG A 166 -3.87 14.08 7.65
N LEU A 167 -2.88 13.30 7.23
CA LEU A 167 -2.64 12.97 5.82
C LEU A 167 -3.60 11.87 5.32
N PHE A 168 -3.96 10.92 6.20
CA PHE A 168 -4.74 9.73 5.88
C PHE A 168 -5.92 9.54 6.83
N PRO A 169 -6.88 10.49 6.90
CA PRO A 169 -7.94 10.47 7.92
C PRO A 169 -8.89 9.26 7.80
N ASP A 170 -9.09 8.74 6.60
CA ASP A 170 -9.98 7.61 6.36
C ASP A 170 -9.47 6.31 7.02
N LEU A 171 -8.16 6.18 7.26
CA LEU A 171 -7.59 5.00 7.89
C LEU A 171 -7.98 4.84 9.36
N ALA A 172 -8.45 5.90 10.01
CA ALA A 172 -9.02 5.82 11.35
C ALA A 172 -10.27 4.91 11.41
N TRP A 173 -10.93 4.66 10.25
CA TRP A 173 -12.06 3.74 10.16
C TRP A 173 -11.70 2.33 10.66
N PHE A 174 -10.48 1.87 10.38
CA PHE A 174 -10.03 0.53 10.75
C PHE A 174 -10.08 0.24 12.27
N THR A 175 -9.96 1.28 13.10
CA THR A 175 -10.01 1.15 14.57
C THR A 175 -11.35 1.58 15.19
N ARG A 176 -12.33 1.98 14.37
CA ARG A 176 -13.67 2.35 14.86
C ARG A 176 -14.43 1.14 15.42
N LYS A 177 -15.39 1.41 16.31
CA LYS A 177 -16.29 0.40 16.89
C LYS A 177 -17.46 0.04 15.97
N THR A 178 -17.32 0.19 14.65
CA THR A 178 -18.38 -0.15 13.70
C THR A 178 -18.37 -1.63 13.39
N TRP A 179 -19.53 -2.19 13.07
CA TRP A 179 -19.65 -3.60 12.64
C TRP A 179 -18.74 -3.89 11.44
N GLY A 180 -18.73 -3.01 10.44
CA GLY A 180 -17.87 -3.18 9.26
C GLY A 180 -16.38 -3.26 9.60
N ALA A 181 -15.87 -2.41 10.50
CA ALA A 181 -14.49 -2.48 10.94
C ALA A 181 -14.19 -3.80 11.67
N ARG A 182 -15.11 -4.28 12.52
CA ARG A 182 -14.94 -5.56 13.23
C ARG A 182 -14.94 -6.76 12.28
N ILE A 183 -15.86 -6.78 11.32
CA ILE A 183 -15.90 -7.85 10.30
C ILE A 183 -14.56 -7.90 9.56
N VAL A 184 -14.03 -6.76 9.11
CA VAL A 184 -12.74 -6.71 8.42
C VAL A 184 -11.60 -7.16 9.33
N GLN A 185 -11.56 -6.74 10.60
CA GLN A 185 -10.54 -7.17 11.56
C GLN A 185 -10.56 -8.70 11.76
N VAL A 186 -11.72 -9.27 11.99
CA VAL A 186 -11.91 -10.73 12.14
C VAL A 186 -11.51 -11.44 10.85
N TYR A 187 -11.99 -10.95 9.72
CA TYR A 187 -11.66 -11.51 8.41
C TYR A 187 -10.15 -11.53 8.14
N LEU A 188 -9.43 -10.45 8.45
CA LEU A 188 -7.97 -10.40 8.28
C LEU A 188 -7.25 -11.43 9.16
N VAL A 189 -7.70 -11.62 10.40
CA VAL A 189 -7.11 -12.66 11.29
C VAL A 189 -7.31 -14.05 10.69
N PHE A 190 -8.55 -14.39 10.32
CA PHE A 190 -8.89 -15.69 9.74
C PHE A 190 -8.35 -15.90 8.33
N SER A 191 -7.95 -14.84 7.65
CA SER A 191 -7.33 -14.88 6.35
C SER A 191 -5.82 -15.09 6.44
N PHE A 192 -5.14 -14.30 7.26
CA PHE A 192 -3.68 -14.33 7.35
C PHE A 192 -3.14 -15.53 8.13
N ALA A 193 -3.78 -15.92 9.23
CA ALA A 193 -3.25 -16.99 10.08
C ALA A 193 -3.15 -18.35 9.37
N PRO A 194 -4.19 -18.86 8.65
CA PRO A 194 -4.06 -20.09 7.89
C PRO A 194 -3.07 -19.98 6.74
N THR A 195 -3.06 -18.87 6.01
CA THR A 195 -2.14 -18.65 4.88
C THR A 195 -0.68 -18.69 5.36
N MET A 196 -0.37 -17.99 6.44
CA MET A 196 0.93 -18.01 7.10
C MET A 196 1.31 -19.43 7.56
N ALA A 197 0.37 -20.14 8.20
CA ALA A 197 0.60 -21.50 8.70
C ALA A 197 0.95 -22.46 7.57
N MET A 198 0.19 -22.44 6.47
CA MET A 198 0.38 -23.35 5.33
C MET A 198 1.71 -23.13 4.63
N ASN A 199 2.14 -21.90 4.47
CA ASN A 199 3.34 -21.55 3.73
C ASN A 199 4.61 -21.50 4.61
N SER A 200 4.49 -21.73 5.92
CA SER A 200 5.56 -21.53 6.91
C SER A 200 6.75 -22.49 6.82
N GLY A 201 6.64 -23.59 6.08
CA GLY A 201 7.66 -24.66 6.10
C GLY A 201 7.63 -25.52 7.38
N GLY A 202 6.84 -25.15 8.39
CA GLY A 202 6.63 -25.89 9.66
C GLY A 202 6.69 -24.99 10.90
N THR A 203 6.22 -25.51 12.01
CA THR A 203 6.06 -24.76 13.27
C THR A 203 7.37 -24.15 13.77
N ARG A 204 8.46 -24.93 13.77
CA ARG A 204 9.79 -24.45 14.20
C ARG A 204 10.27 -23.30 13.32
N ASN A 205 10.14 -23.46 12.00
CA ASN A 205 10.54 -22.42 11.05
C ASN A 205 9.70 -21.15 11.23
N LEU A 206 8.39 -21.32 11.37
CA LEU A 206 7.49 -20.19 11.65
C LEU A 206 7.89 -19.46 12.94
N ALA A 207 8.09 -20.19 14.04
CA ALA A 207 8.46 -19.61 15.32
C ALA A 207 9.77 -18.81 15.25
N LEU A 208 10.79 -19.34 14.58
CA LEU A 208 12.08 -18.64 14.38
C LEU A 208 11.92 -17.37 13.55
N ASN A 209 11.17 -17.44 12.45
CA ASN A 209 10.88 -16.26 11.63
C ASN A 209 10.12 -15.17 12.40
N LEU A 210 9.10 -15.56 13.17
CA LEU A 210 8.35 -14.62 14.00
C LEU A 210 9.21 -14.00 15.10
N LEU A 211 10.06 -14.79 15.75
CA LEU A 211 11.00 -14.27 16.76
C LEU A 211 11.95 -13.24 16.12
N PHE A 212 12.53 -13.56 14.96
CA PHE A 212 13.41 -12.64 14.25
C PHE A 212 12.68 -11.33 13.86
N ALA A 213 11.46 -11.44 13.30
CA ALA A 213 10.65 -10.28 12.94
C ALA A 213 10.30 -9.41 14.16
N ILE A 214 9.96 -10.03 15.30
CA ILE A 214 9.64 -9.33 16.55
C ILE A 214 10.86 -8.59 17.08
N ILE A 215 12.04 -9.24 17.10
CA ILE A 215 13.28 -8.59 17.57
C ILE A 215 13.59 -7.35 16.71
N LEU A 216 13.55 -7.48 15.38
CA LEU A 216 13.77 -6.34 14.49
C LEU A 216 12.73 -5.23 14.69
N LEU A 217 11.45 -5.62 14.83
CA LEU A 217 10.36 -4.66 15.07
C LEU A 217 10.58 -3.87 16.35
N LEU A 218 10.93 -4.53 17.45
CA LEU A 218 11.19 -3.88 18.74
C LEU A 218 12.43 -3.00 18.70
N ALA A 219 13.50 -3.45 18.06
CA ALA A 219 14.73 -2.67 17.89
C ALA A 219 14.45 -1.39 17.08
N LEU A 220 13.80 -1.51 15.91
CA LEU A 220 13.47 -0.36 15.08
C LEU A 220 12.44 0.57 15.75
N LEU A 221 11.46 0.02 16.48
CA LEU A 221 10.49 0.83 17.22
C LEU A 221 11.18 1.68 18.31
N ARG A 222 12.18 1.12 19.01
CA ARG A 222 12.97 1.87 19.99
C ARG A 222 13.77 3.00 19.33
N LEU A 223 14.46 2.71 18.23
CA LEU A 223 15.28 3.69 17.50
C LEU A 223 14.44 4.77 16.81
N ALA A 224 13.26 4.42 16.30
CA ALA A 224 12.34 5.33 15.62
C ALA A 224 11.53 6.21 16.57
N ARG A 225 11.48 5.91 17.87
CA ARG A 225 10.61 6.57 18.84
C ARG A 225 10.63 8.11 18.78
N PRO A 226 11.80 8.80 18.66
CA PRO A 226 11.83 10.26 18.58
C PRO A 226 11.09 10.79 17.33
N ALA A 227 11.25 10.13 16.18
CA ALA A 227 10.59 10.54 14.94
C ALA A 227 9.07 10.25 15.00
N LEU A 228 8.65 9.14 15.60
CA LEU A 228 7.24 8.78 15.76
C LEU A 228 6.49 9.74 16.68
N SER A 229 7.18 10.37 17.63
CA SER A 229 6.64 11.37 18.56
C SER A 229 6.72 12.82 18.01
N SER A 230 7.25 13.02 16.80
CA SER A 230 7.34 14.33 16.15
C SER A 230 5.94 14.86 15.81
N SER A 231 5.77 16.19 15.80
CA SER A 231 4.52 16.86 15.39
C SER A 231 4.23 16.76 13.88
N ASP A 232 5.24 16.45 13.07
CA ASP A 232 5.12 16.24 11.62
C ASP A 232 5.53 14.83 11.25
N GLY A 233 4.54 14.02 10.86
CA GLY A 233 4.75 12.64 10.39
C GLY A 233 5.08 12.55 8.89
N ARG A 234 4.92 13.64 8.12
CA ARG A 234 5.12 13.62 6.67
C ARG A 234 6.49 13.09 6.24
N PRO A 235 7.61 13.47 6.89
CA PRO A 235 8.93 12.94 6.52
C PRO A 235 9.05 11.41 6.65
N ILE A 236 8.20 10.77 7.46
CA ILE A 236 8.23 9.31 7.65
C ILE A 236 7.71 8.58 6.41
N VAL A 237 6.65 9.07 5.77
CA VAL A 237 5.94 8.37 4.66
C VAL A 237 6.20 8.99 3.29
N ALA A 238 6.75 10.19 3.20
CA ALA A 238 7.05 10.86 1.95
C ALA A 238 8.53 11.26 1.89
N PHE A 239 9.13 11.00 0.74
CA PHE A 239 10.52 11.36 0.46
C PHE A 239 10.61 12.75 -0.18
N GLY A 240 11.65 13.52 0.15
CA GLY A 240 12.05 14.70 -0.58
C GLY A 240 12.50 14.38 -2.01
N ARG A 241 12.78 15.41 -2.81
CA ARG A 241 13.07 15.26 -4.26
C ARG A 241 14.20 14.25 -4.54
N ARG A 242 15.33 14.32 -3.81
CA ARG A 242 16.47 13.41 -4.04
C ARG A 242 16.12 11.97 -3.67
N GLY A 243 15.49 11.74 -2.52
CA GLY A 243 15.10 10.40 -2.10
C GLY A 243 14.03 9.80 -3.01
N PHE A 244 13.08 10.60 -3.48
CA PHE A 244 12.09 10.17 -4.46
C PHE A 244 12.74 9.76 -5.79
N ALA A 245 13.69 10.55 -6.30
CA ALA A 245 14.44 10.18 -7.51
C ALA A 245 15.22 8.87 -7.30
N GLY A 246 15.85 8.69 -6.13
CA GLY A 246 16.52 7.44 -5.78
C GLY A 246 15.58 6.23 -5.80
N LEU A 247 14.36 6.37 -5.25
CA LEU A 247 13.35 5.30 -5.31
C LEU A 247 12.93 4.99 -6.76
N CYS A 248 12.75 6.02 -7.60
CA CYS A 248 12.42 5.84 -9.02
C CYS A 248 13.52 5.08 -9.76
N VAL A 249 14.79 5.47 -9.56
CA VAL A 249 15.93 4.80 -10.19
C VAL A 249 16.05 3.36 -9.72
N TYR A 250 15.95 3.11 -8.39
CA TYR A 250 16.00 1.77 -7.82
C TYR A 250 14.92 0.87 -8.41
N LEU A 251 13.66 1.34 -8.45
CA LEU A 251 12.56 0.56 -9.00
C LEU A 251 12.70 0.36 -10.51
N ALA A 252 13.13 1.35 -11.27
CA ALA A 252 13.37 1.19 -12.70
C ALA A 252 14.41 0.09 -12.97
N LEU A 253 15.51 0.08 -12.21
CA LEU A 253 16.52 -0.97 -12.30
C LEU A 253 15.96 -2.34 -11.86
N LEU A 254 15.19 -2.38 -10.78
CA LEU A 254 14.59 -3.62 -10.28
C LEU A 254 13.59 -4.21 -11.30
N TYR A 255 12.77 -3.38 -11.94
CA TYR A 255 11.88 -3.81 -13.00
C TYR A 255 12.65 -4.31 -14.22
N ALA A 256 13.68 -3.60 -14.67
CA ALA A 256 14.50 -4.01 -15.80
C ALA A 256 15.18 -5.36 -15.53
N VAL A 257 15.88 -5.48 -14.39
CA VAL A 257 16.56 -6.72 -13.99
C VAL A 257 15.55 -7.85 -13.73
N GLY A 258 14.48 -7.57 -13.00
CA GLY A 258 13.43 -8.55 -12.73
C GLY A 258 12.76 -9.05 -14.02
N TYR A 259 12.49 -8.16 -14.96
CA TYR A 259 11.91 -8.57 -16.24
C TYR A 259 12.85 -9.45 -17.08
N VAL A 260 14.13 -9.11 -17.11
CA VAL A 260 15.12 -9.83 -17.96
C VAL A 260 15.61 -11.11 -17.28
N ALA A 261 16.00 -11.04 -16.01
CA ALA A 261 16.75 -12.08 -15.33
C ALA A 261 15.89 -13.03 -14.47
N LEU A 262 14.82 -12.52 -13.86
CA LEU A 262 13.99 -13.35 -12.99
C LEU A 262 12.91 -14.07 -13.80
N ARG A 263 13.01 -15.40 -13.91
CA ARG A 263 12.06 -16.28 -14.59
C ARG A 263 11.71 -15.79 -16.03
N PRO A 264 12.69 -15.68 -16.93
CA PRO A 264 12.47 -15.21 -18.29
C PRO A 264 11.47 -16.07 -19.09
N GLU A 265 11.38 -17.37 -18.75
CA GLU A 265 10.43 -18.34 -19.30
C GLU A 265 8.96 -18.02 -18.95
N GLY A 266 8.72 -17.29 -17.86
CA GLY A 266 7.39 -16.87 -17.43
C GLY A 266 6.83 -15.67 -18.18
N ARG A 267 7.54 -15.14 -19.20
CA ARG A 267 7.06 -14.02 -20.02
C ARG A 267 5.97 -14.48 -20.99
N PRO A 268 4.78 -13.89 -20.93
CA PRO A 268 3.72 -14.23 -21.87
C PRO A 268 3.95 -13.58 -23.24
N SER A 269 3.05 -13.86 -24.20
CA SER A 269 3.04 -13.17 -25.49
C SER A 269 2.96 -11.65 -25.32
N ILE A 270 3.46 -10.92 -26.32
CA ILE A 270 3.46 -9.45 -26.29
C ILE A 270 2.03 -8.87 -26.14
N GLY A 271 1.02 -9.51 -26.72
CA GLY A 271 -0.38 -9.10 -26.59
C GLY A 271 -0.86 -9.14 -25.14
N VAL A 272 -0.49 -10.16 -24.36
CA VAL A 272 -0.83 -10.26 -22.93
C VAL A 272 -0.09 -9.20 -22.12
N GLN A 273 1.17 -8.94 -22.44
CA GLN A 273 1.95 -7.87 -21.80
C GLN A 273 1.30 -6.51 -22.05
N LEU A 274 0.92 -6.19 -23.29
CA LEU A 274 0.21 -4.96 -23.63
C LEU A 274 -1.14 -4.84 -22.92
N PHE A 275 -1.91 -5.94 -22.84
CA PHE A 275 -3.17 -5.94 -22.11
C PHE A 275 -2.96 -5.70 -20.61
N THR A 276 -1.85 -6.15 -20.02
CA THR A 276 -1.54 -5.89 -18.62
C THR A 276 -1.38 -4.39 -18.32
N PHE A 277 -0.92 -3.58 -19.30
CA PHE A 277 -0.87 -2.13 -19.13
C PHE A 277 -2.24 -1.48 -18.98
N VAL A 278 -3.32 -2.14 -19.42
CA VAL A 278 -4.70 -1.67 -19.19
C VAL A 278 -4.99 -1.57 -17.69
N PHE A 279 -4.50 -2.50 -16.88
CA PHE A 279 -4.69 -2.46 -15.42
C PHE A 279 -3.98 -1.25 -14.80
N TYR A 280 -2.77 -0.92 -15.25
CA TYR A 280 -2.09 0.32 -14.86
C TYR A 280 -2.89 1.55 -15.29
N GLY A 281 -3.33 1.57 -16.55
CA GLY A 281 -4.12 2.67 -17.11
C GLY A 281 -5.40 2.91 -16.32
N LEU A 282 -6.15 1.86 -15.98
CA LEU A 282 -7.37 1.95 -15.17
C LEU A 282 -7.10 2.47 -13.76
N ALA A 283 -6.05 1.97 -13.09
CA ALA A 283 -5.70 2.43 -11.76
C ALA A 283 -5.26 3.92 -11.78
N ILE A 284 -4.43 4.31 -12.74
CA ILE A 284 -3.98 5.69 -12.91
C ILE A 284 -5.16 6.60 -13.27
N ALA A 285 -6.00 6.23 -14.24
CA ALA A 285 -7.19 6.99 -14.61
C ALA A 285 -8.13 7.15 -13.40
N GLY A 286 -8.37 6.07 -12.66
CA GLY A 286 -9.15 6.13 -11.42
C GLY A 286 -8.57 7.11 -10.41
N LEU A 287 -7.25 7.11 -10.21
CA LEU A 287 -6.57 8.07 -9.35
C LEU A 287 -6.76 9.52 -9.84
N TRP A 288 -6.70 9.78 -11.14
CA TRP A 288 -6.93 11.12 -11.69
C TRP A 288 -8.36 11.61 -11.51
N LEU A 289 -9.34 10.73 -11.56
CA LEU A 289 -10.75 11.05 -11.35
C LEU A 289 -11.08 11.38 -9.88
N HIS A 290 -10.31 10.85 -8.93
CA HIS A 290 -10.53 11.14 -7.51
C HIS A 290 -10.16 12.59 -7.14
N ARG A 291 -10.97 13.15 -6.23
CA ARG A 291 -10.75 14.49 -5.70
C ARG A 291 -9.44 14.56 -4.90
N LYS A 292 -8.68 15.65 -5.10
CA LYS A 292 -7.55 15.97 -4.23
C LYS A 292 -8.07 16.33 -2.83
N ARG A 293 -7.35 15.89 -1.81
CA ARG A 293 -7.64 16.22 -0.41
C ARG A 293 -6.48 17.00 0.17
N GLU A 294 -6.80 18.05 0.87
CA GLU A 294 -5.84 18.75 1.70
C GLU A 294 -5.65 18.01 3.03
N PRO A 295 -4.46 18.04 3.62
CA PRO A 295 -4.24 17.53 4.96
C PRO A 295 -5.15 18.25 5.96
N LEU A 296 -5.68 17.51 6.93
CA LEU A 296 -6.45 18.12 8.00
C LEU A 296 -5.57 19.09 8.82
N PRO A 297 -6.15 20.19 9.35
CA PRO A 297 -5.42 21.14 10.18
C PRO A 297 -4.83 20.44 11.43
N PRO A 298 -3.77 21.01 12.04
CA PRO A 298 -3.09 20.42 13.19
C PRO A 298 -4.02 20.05 14.35
N GLU A 299 -5.03 20.84 14.59
CA GLU A 299 -6.01 20.67 15.67
C GLU A 299 -6.99 19.51 15.43
N ALA A 300 -7.19 19.10 14.17
CA ALA A 300 -8.08 17.99 13.80
C ALA A 300 -7.45 16.60 13.99
N GLY A 301 -6.16 16.51 14.32
CA GLY A 301 -5.47 15.26 14.55
C GLY A 301 -5.81 14.69 15.92
N ALA A 302 -6.89 13.90 16.03
CA ALA A 302 -7.22 13.23 17.29
C ALA A 302 -6.06 12.35 17.78
N PRO A 303 -5.68 12.42 19.07
CA PRO A 303 -4.66 11.56 19.63
C PRO A 303 -5.08 10.09 19.51
N VAL A 304 -4.11 9.22 19.30
CA VAL A 304 -4.37 7.77 19.27
C VAL A 304 -4.80 7.30 20.66
N ALA A 305 -5.99 6.78 20.76
CA ALA A 305 -6.48 6.26 22.02
C ALA A 305 -5.69 5.00 22.42
N LYS A 306 -5.37 4.86 23.72
CA LYS A 306 -4.71 3.63 24.27
C LYS A 306 -5.41 2.35 23.84
N ARG A 307 -6.75 2.42 23.66
CA ARG A 307 -7.58 1.33 23.19
C ARG A 307 -7.22 0.90 21.75
N GLU A 308 -6.93 1.82 20.85
CA GLU A 308 -6.62 1.51 19.44
C GLU A 308 -5.28 0.78 19.33
N LEU A 309 -4.27 1.19 20.11
CA LEU A 309 -3.00 0.46 20.23
C LEU A 309 -3.18 -0.92 20.86
N ARG A 310 -4.08 -1.05 21.86
CA ARG A 310 -4.41 -2.35 22.45
C ARG A 310 -5.06 -3.26 21.41
N LEU A 311 -6.02 -2.74 20.64
CA LEU A 311 -6.67 -3.48 19.56
C LEU A 311 -5.65 -3.98 18.52
N LEU A 312 -4.74 -3.12 18.08
CA LEU A 312 -3.68 -3.50 17.14
C LEU A 312 -2.84 -4.65 17.70
N ARG A 313 -2.41 -4.56 18.98
CA ARG A 313 -1.63 -5.62 19.62
C ARG A 313 -2.41 -6.93 19.71
N ILE A 314 -3.70 -6.88 20.04
CA ILE A 314 -4.56 -8.06 20.09
C ILE A 314 -4.68 -8.70 18.70
N LEU A 315 -4.99 -7.93 17.67
CA LEU A 315 -5.11 -8.46 16.31
C LEU A 315 -3.79 -9.09 15.82
N PHE A 316 -2.68 -8.43 16.09
CA PHE A 316 -1.35 -8.96 15.74
C PHE A 316 -1.07 -10.26 16.48
N ALA A 317 -1.30 -10.28 17.80
CA ALA A 317 -1.13 -11.49 18.63
C ALA A 317 -2.05 -12.64 18.19
N MET A 318 -3.29 -12.32 17.77
CA MET A 318 -4.22 -13.33 17.24
C MET A 318 -3.73 -13.92 15.92
N VAL A 319 -3.25 -13.10 14.96
CA VAL A 319 -2.69 -13.60 13.69
C VAL A 319 -1.51 -14.51 13.97
N LEU A 320 -0.54 -14.06 14.78
CA LEU A 320 0.67 -14.82 15.08
C LEU A 320 0.37 -16.09 15.88
N GLY A 321 -0.45 -15.98 16.92
CA GLY A 321 -0.81 -17.10 17.79
C GLY A 321 -1.63 -18.16 17.06
N LEU A 322 -2.63 -17.76 16.31
CA LEU A 322 -3.44 -18.67 15.49
C LEU A 322 -2.60 -19.31 14.37
N GLY A 323 -1.74 -18.54 13.71
CA GLY A 323 -0.82 -19.07 12.70
C GLY A 323 0.11 -20.14 13.27
N LEU A 324 0.70 -19.90 14.45
CA LEU A 324 1.51 -20.90 15.15
C LEU A 324 0.69 -22.13 15.53
N ALA A 325 -0.51 -21.95 16.06
CA ALA A 325 -1.40 -23.04 16.45
C ALA A 325 -1.85 -23.89 15.26
N LEU A 326 -2.05 -23.29 14.10
CA LEU A 326 -2.42 -23.99 12.85
C LEU A 326 -1.25 -24.62 12.11
N SER A 327 -0.01 -24.19 12.37
CA SER A 327 1.15 -24.63 11.60
C SER A 327 1.47 -26.14 11.68
N PRO A 328 1.15 -26.88 12.76
CA PRO A 328 1.24 -28.35 12.76
C PRO A 328 0.30 -28.99 11.73
N LEU A 329 -0.84 -28.35 11.46
CA LEU A 329 -1.89 -28.83 10.55
C LEU A 329 -1.64 -28.45 9.09
N ARG A 330 -0.53 -27.82 8.75
CA ARG A 330 -0.25 -27.26 7.42
C ARG A 330 -0.43 -28.24 6.24
N LYS A 331 -0.24 -29.52 6.48
CA LYS A 331 -0.44 -30.59 5.48
C LYS A 331 -1.81 -31.28 5.59
N ASN A 332 -2.65 -30.84 6.53
CA ASN A 332 -3.95 -31.42 6.75
C ASN A 332 -4.98 -30.88 5.74
N ALA A 333 -5.73 -31.78 5.12
CA ALA A 333 -6.77 -31.44 4.15
C ALA A 333 -7.84 -30.45 4.72
N LEU A 334 -8.01 -30.42 6.04
CA LEU A 334 -8.96 -29.50 6.70
C LEU A 334 -8.62 -28.01 6.51
N LEU A 335 -7.37 -27.66 6.21
CA LEU A 335 -6.99 -26.26 5.95
C LEU A 335 -7.24 -25.82 4.50
N TYR A 336 -7.44 -26.74 3.55
CA TYR A 336 -7.66 -26.39 2.15
C TYR A 336 -8.99 -25.67 1.89
N PRO A 337 -10.15 -26.16 2.40
CA PRO A 337 -11.44 -25.49 2.15
C PRO A 337 -11.47 -24.02 2.61
N PRO A 338 -11.05 -23.66 3.85
CA PRO A 338 -11.02 -22.25 4.26
C PRO A 338 -10.03 -21.42 3.44
N LEU A 339 -8.92 -22.00 2.97
CA LEU A 339 -7.97 -21.30 2.12
C LEU A 339 -8.56 -21.02 0.73
N VAL A 340 -9.18 -22.00 0.11
CA VAL A 340 -9.88 -21.86 -1.19
C VAL A 340 -10.97 -20.80 -1.07
N LEU A 341 -11.80 -20.88 -0.04
CA LEU A 341 -12.86 -19.89 0.22
C LEU A 341 -12.26 -18.49 0.39
N ASN A 342 -11.12 -18.37 1.08
CA ASN A 342 -10.41 -17.12 1.26
C ASN A 342 -9.96 -16.53 -0.08
N PHE A 343 -9.32 -17.29 -0.96
CA PHE A 343 -8.88 -16.82 -2.27
C PHE A 343 -10.06 -16.44 -3.17
N VAL A 344 -11.16 -17.22 -3.19
CA VAL A 344 -12.37 -16.87 -3.94
C VAL A 344 -12.94 -15.57 -3.42
N THR A 345 -13.08 -15.43 -2.11
CA THR A 345 -13.60 -14.20 -1.48
C THR A 345 -12.70 -13.01 -1.81
N TRP A 346 -11.38 -13.17 -1.74
CA TRP A 346 -10.43 -12.12 -2.08
C TRP A 346 -10.58 -11.68 -3.54
N SER A 347 -10.66 -12.61 -4.47
CA SER A 347 -10.81 -12.28 -5.89
C SER A 347 -12.07 -11.48 -6.14
N LEU A 348 -13.21 -11.95 -5.61
CA LEU A 348 -14.49 -11.25 -5.75
C LEU A 348 -14.48 -9.86 -5.11
N LEU A 349 -13.96 -9.75 -3.88
CA LEU A 349 -13.81 -8.46 -3.19
C LEU A 349 -12.86 -7.53 -3.93
N GLY A 350 -11.77 -8.03 -4.49
CA GLY A 350 -10.81 -7.23 -5.25
C GLY A 350 -11.45 -6.58 -6.47
N PHE A 351 -12.18 -7.34 -7.27
CA PHE A 351 -12.93 -6.81 -8.41
C PHE A 351 -14.01 -5.81 -7.98
N LEU A 352 -14.77 -6.13 -6.92
CA LEU A 352 -15.78 -5.23 -6.37
C LEU A 352 -15.17 -3.91 -5.89
N LEU A 353 -14.09 -3.95 -5.10
CA LEU A 353 -13.42 -2.75 -4.59
C LEU A 353 -12.82 -1.91 -5.72
N THR A 354 -12.29 -2.55 -6.76
CA THR A 354 -11.81 -1.85 -7.96
C THR A 354 -12.96 -1.11 -8.64
N ALA A 355 -14.08 -1.81 -8.91
CA ALA A 355 -15.25 -1.21 -9.53
C ALA A 355 -15.82 -0.05 -8.69
N LEU A 356 -15.96 -0.24 -7.37
CA LEU A 356 -16.45 0.79 -6.45
C LEU A 356 -15.51 2.00 -6.38
N SER A 357 -14.18 1.77 -6.41
CA SER A 357 -13.20 2.86 -6.39
C SER A 357 -13.25 3.66 -7.68
N LEU A 358 -13.35 3.01 -8.84
CA LEU A 358 -13.51 3.69 -10.12
C LEU A 358 -14.83 4.46 -10.20
N ALA A 359 -15.96 3.82 -9.83
CA ALA A 359 -17.27 4.46 -9.81
C ALA A 359 -17.31 5.70 -8.91
N LYS A 360 -16.65 5.63 -7.74
CA LYS A 360 -16.53 6.79 -6.85
C LYS A 360 -15.72 7.91 -7.49
N GLY A 361 -14.59 7.62 -8.14
CA GLY A 361 -13.80 8.62 -8.85
C GLY A 361 -14.59 9.30 -9.96
N ILE A 362 -15.34 8.53 -10.75
CA ILE A 362 -16.23 9.06 -11.79
C ILE A 362 -17.27 10.01 -11.16
N ARG A 363 -17.95 9.61 -10.09
CA ARG A 363 -18.94 10.45 -9.40
C ARG A 363 -18.33 11.75 -8.87
N GLU A 364 -17.14 11.68 -8.26
CA GLU A 364 -16.43 12.86 -7.75
C GLU A 364 -16.06 13.84 -8.89
N SER A 365 -15.71 13.33 -10.06
CA SER A 365 -15.37 14.12 -11.25
C SER A 365 -16.59 14.87 -11.80
N PHE A 366 -17.73 14.20 -11.93
CA PHE A 366 -18.99 14.83 -12.43
C PHE A 366 -19.57 15.84 -11.44
N GLY A 367 -19.58 15.56 -10.13
CA GLY A 367 -20.05 16.51 -9.12
C GLY A 367 -19.26 17.83 -9.07
N ASN A 368 -17.98 17.81 -9.44
CA ASN A 368 -17.17 19.02 -9.56
C ASN A 368 -17.53 19.87 -10.83
N ALA A 369 -18.05 19.25 -11.88
CA ALA A 369 -18.46 19.96 -13.09
C ALA A 369 -19.72 20.80 -12.83
N GLU A 370 -20.69 20.26 -12.07
CA GLU A 370 -21.92 20.97 -11.73
C GLU A 370 -21.70 22.19 -10.82
N THR A 371 -20.78 22.06 -9.85
CA THR A 371 -20.47 23.18 -8.95
C THR A 371 -19.72 24.32 -9.65
N ARG A 372 -18.91 24.02 -10.67
CA ARG A 372 -18.23 25.06 -11.46
C ARG A 372 -19.15 25.85 -12.37
N HIS A 373 -20.29 25.29 -12.78
CA HIS A 373 -21.28 25.99 -13.63
C HIS A 373 -22.25 26.87 -12.83
N LYS A 374 -22.37 26.68 -11.52
CA LYS A 374 -23.30 27.46 -10.67
C LYS A 374 -22.72 28.76 -10.12
N THR A 375 -21.43 29.06 -10.25
CA THR A 375 -20.77 30.20 -9.60
C THR A 375 -20.49 31.46 -10.43
N PRO A 376 -21.09 31.79 -11.56
CA PRO A 376 -20.90 33.14 -12.12
C PRO A 376 -22.16 33.97 -12.35
N ARG A 377 -23.32 33.63 -11.80
CA ARG A 377 -24.54 34.42 -12.12
C ARG A 377 -25.15 35.24 -10.97
N GLU A 378 -24.75 35.02 -9.73
CA GLU A 378 -25.38 35.71 -8.59
C GLU A 378 -24.62 36.94 -8.06
N GLU A 379 -23.33 37.13 -8.40
CA GLU A 379 -22.59 38.32 -7.95
C GLU A 379 -22.82 39.57 -8.80
N ASN A 380 -23.37 39.47 -10.01
CA ASN A 380 -23.63 40.63 -10.88
C ASN A 380 -25.09 41.16 -10.78
N ALA A 381 -25.93 40.58 -9.91
CA ALA A 381 -27.32 41.04 -9.76
C ALA A 381 -27.54 41.93 -8.54
N SER A 382 -26.51 42.27 -7.79
CA SER A 382 -26.56 43.09 -6.58
C SER A 382 -25.71 44.38 -6.64
N GLN A 383 -25.34 44.84 -7.86
CA GLN A 383 -24.77 46.17 -8.07
C GLN A 383 -25.69 47.05 -8.87
#